data_2aa9064caab6e66c758292c8334dce87
#
_entry.id   2aa9064caab6e66c758292c8334dce87
#
_cell.length_a   1.000
_cell.length_b   1.000
_cell.length_c   1.000
_cell.angle_alpha   90.00
_cell.angle_beta   90.00
_cell.angle_gamma   90.00
#
_symmetry.space_group_name_H-M   'P 1'
#
loop_
_entity.id
_entity.type
_entity.pdbx_description
1 polymer ?
#
loop_
_entity_poly.entity_id
_entity_poly.type
_entity_poly.pdbx_seq_one_letter_code
_entity_poly.pdbx_strand_id
1 'polypeptide(L)'
;MNVNFNGFGENAATFIADKTLTEAGVPVKGKDNGTVAKCDASENFCGVCVSVRGGYAVVQLSGYVKVKSDKKIAVGYKKLSATAVGGVSVTTTGREYLVLDSTDTSVGFIL
;
A
#
# COMPACT_ATOMS: atom_id res chain seq x y z
N MET A 1 -16.95 -5.57 -18.57
CA MET A 1 -16.82 -6.65 -17.58
C MET A 1 -16.09 -6.13 -16.36
N ASN A 2 -16.61 -6.44 -15.22
CA ASN A 2 -15.92 -6.08 -13.98
C ASN A 2 -15.02 -7.23 -13.55
N VAL A 3 -13.79 -6.89 -13.23
CA VAL A 3 -12.89 -7.84 -12.61
C VAL A 3 -13.04 -7.70 -11.10
N ASN A 4 -13.41 -8.79 -10.46
CA ASN A 4 -13.64 -8.79 -9.03
C ASN A 4 -12.69 -9.78 -8.36
N PHE A 5 -11.81 -9.25 -7.53
CA PHE A 5 -10.82 -10.05 -6.82
C PHE A 5 -11.25 -10.47 -5.43
N ASN A 6 -12.43 -10.05 -4.99
CA ASN A 6 -12.85 -10.25 -3.60
C ASN A 6 -12.97 -11.72 -3.20
N GLY A 7 -13.28 -12.59 -4.14
CA GLY A 7 -13.45 -14.00 -3.86
C GLY A 7 -12.21 -14.85 -4.00
N PHE A 8 -11.14 -14.29 -4.51
CA PHE A 8 -9.95 -15.10 -4.85
C PHE A 8 -8.94 -15.19 -3.71
N GLY A 9 -8.61 -14.06 -3.08
CA GLY A 9 -7.64 -14.05 -1.99
C GLY A 9 -6.20 -14.27 -2.40
N GLU A 10 -5.92 -14.54 -3.67
CA GLU A 10 -4.59 -14.85 -4.15
C GLU A 10 -3.63 -13.66 -4.09
N ASN A 11 -4.16 -12.47 -4.13
CA ASN A 11 -3.36 -11.25 -4.11
C ASN A 11 -3.13 -10.68 -2.71
N ALA A 12 -3.59 -11.39 -1.67
CA ALA A 12 -3.46 -10.93 -0.30
C ALA A 12 -2.99 -12.05 0.61
N ALA A 13 -2.30 -11.68 1.67
CA ALA A 13 -1.83 -12.63 2.68
C ALA A 13 -2.01 -12.03 4.07
N THR A 14 -2.10 -12.90 5.07
CA THR A 14 -2.26 -12.50 6.46
C THR A 14 -0.91 -12.55 7.17
N PHE A 15 -0.59 -11.47 7.87
CA PHE A 15 0.66 -11.32 8.62
C PHE A 15 0.36 -10.92 10.06
N ILE A 16 1.36 -11.07 10.91
CA ILE A 16 1.30 -10.48 12.25
C ILE A 16 1.47 -8.96 12.08
N ALA A 17 0.60 -8.20 12.73
CA ALA A 17 0.67 -6.74 12.68
C ALA A 17 1.54 -6.21 13.82
N ASP A 18 2.54 -5.40 13.49
CA ASP A 18 3.30 -4.67 14.47
C ASP A 18 2.39 -3.67 15.20
N LYS A 19 2.76 -3.27 16.40
CA LYS A 19 1.95 -2.32 17.19
C LYS A 19 1.77 -0.96 16.52
N THR A 20 2.62 -0.60 15.57
CA THR A 20 2.51 0.65 14.81
C THR A 20 1.46 0.57 13.71
N LEU A 21 1.02 -0.64 13.34
CA LEU A 21 0.03 -0.85 12.29
C LEU A 21 -1.34 -0.97 12.94
N THR A 22 -2.09 0.13 12.96
CA THR A 22 -3.35 0.21 13.67
C THR A 22 -4.54 0.48 12.76
N GLU A 23 -4.32 0.75 11.46
CA GLU A 23 -5.41 1.09 10.55
C GLU A 23 -5.18 0.47 9.17
N ALA A 24 -6.28 0.25 8.45
CA ALA A 24 -6.26 -0.23 7.08
C ALA A 24 -5.99 0.91 6.10
N GLY A 25 -5.63 0.55 4.87
CA GLY A 25 -5.45 1.51 3.78
C GLY A 25 -4.07 2.14 3.74
N VAL A 26 -3.15 1.72 4.59
CA VAL A 26 -1.79 2.29 4.65
C VAL A 26 -0.77 1.35 4.01
N PRO A 27 0.30 1.89 3.40
CA PRO A 27 1.40 1.06 2.94
C PRO A 27 2.13 0.42 4.11
N VAL A 28 2.57 -0.81 3.93
CA VAL A 28 3.26 -1.58 4.97
C VAL A 28 4.58 -2.12 4.48
N LYS A 29 5.47 -2.41 5.41
CA LYS A 29 6.77 -3.02 5.14
C LYS A 29 6.91 -4.30 5.94
N GLY A 30 7.77 -5.20 5.48
CA GLY A 30 8.18 -6.33 6.30
C GLY A 30 9.09 -5.86 7.41
N LYS A 31 8.76 -6.19 8.65
CA LYS A 31 9.57 -5.80 9.81
C LYS A 31 10.36 -6.98 10.37
N ASP A 32 9.76 -8.15 10.39
CA ASP A 32 10.35 -9.38 10.90
C ASP A 32 9.66 -10.56 10.23
N ASN A 33 10.05 -11.76 10.57
CA ASN A 33 9.44 -12.97 9.98
C ASN A 33 7.93 -12.98 10.21
N GLY A 34 7.18 -12.94 9.09
CA GLY A 34 5.72 -12.96 9.15
C GLY A 34 5.07 -11.73 9.76
N THR A 35 5.83 -10.67 10.02
CA THR A 35 5.36 -9.46 10.67
C THR A 35 5.49 -8.27 9.74
N VAL A 36 4.42 -7.46 9.65
CA VAL A 36 4.41 -6.22 8.87
C VAL A 36 4.18 -5.03 9.78
N ALA A 37 4.69 -3.88 9.37
CA ALA A 37 4.57 -2.63 10.11
C ALA A 37 4.21 -1.49 9.15
N LYS A 38 3.65 -0.42 9.69
CA LYS A 38 3.42 0.80 8.94
C LYS A 38 4.77 1.37 8.48
N CYS A 39 4.84 1.83 7.23
CA CYS A 39 6.05 2.46 6.72
C CYS A 39 6.26 3.84 7.33
N ASP A 40 7.52 4.20 7.53
CA ASP A 40 7.93 5.57 7.81
C ASP A 40 8.14 6.33 6.50
N ALA A 41 8.43 7.62 6.60
CA ALA A 41 8.63 8.47 5.44
C ALA A 41 9.76 7.95 4.54
N SER A 42 9.51 7.94 3.23
CA SER A 42 10.47 7.56 2.19
C SER A 42 10.88 6.09 2.21
N GLU A 43 10.16 5.25 2.92
CA GLU A 43 10.40 3.81 2.91
C GLU A 43 9.65 3.13 1.76
N ASN A 44 10.23 2.07 1.23
CA ASN A 44 9.55 1.23 0.24
C ASN A 44 8.56 0.32 0.96
N PHE A 45 7.38 0.18 0.36
CA PHE A 45 6.34 -0.69 0.91
C PHE A 45 6.24 -1.97 0.07
N CYS A 46 5.87 -3.08 0.72
CA CYS A 46 5.68 -4.37 0.05
C CYS A 46 4.22 -4.59 -0.34
N GLY A 47 3.31 -3.85 0.24
CA GLY A 47 1.89 -3.97 -0.04
C GLY A 47 1.10 -2.93 0.72
N VAL A 48 -0.22 -3.07 0.66
CA VAL A 48 -1.14 -2.13 1.31
C VAL A 48 -2.06 -2.92 2.24
N CYS A 49 -2.19 -2.45 3.46
CA CYS A 49 -3.03 -3.11 4.46
C CYS A 49 -4.50 -3.01 4.08
N VAL A 50 -5.18 -4.14 4.01
CA VAL A 50 -6.61 -4.21 3.72
C VAL A 50 -7.42 -4.19 5.01
N SER A 51 -6.96 -4.89 6.04
CA SER A 51 -7.63 -4.89 7.34
C SER A 51 -6.63 -5.22 8.44
N VAL A 52 -6.90 -4.73 9.64
CA VAL A 52 -6.14 -5.02 10.85
C VAL A 52 -7.12 -5.40 11.94
N ARG A 53 -6.86 -6.53 12.59
CA ARG A 53 -7.72 -7.00 13.67
C ARG A 53 -6.98 -7.99 14.57
N GLY A 54 -7.08 -7.80 15.86
CA GLY A 54 -6.57 -8.78 16.83
C GLY A 54 -5.09 -9.10 16.71
N GLY A 55 -4.29 -8.12 16.31
CA GLY A 55 -2.85 -8.33 16.14
C GLY A 55 -2.45 -8.94 14.81
N TYR A 56 -3.39 -9.06 13.87
CA TYR A 56 -3.13 -9.57 12.52
C TYR A 56 -3.52 -8.55 11.47
N ALA A 57 -2.83 -8.58 10.35
CA ALA A 57 -3.11 -7.70 9.22
C ALA A 57 -3.25 -8.52 7.95
N VAL A 58 -4.26 -8.20 7.14
CA VAL A 58 -4.39 -8.71 5.78
C VAL A 58 -3.77 -7.67 4.86
N VAL A 59 -2.78 -8.06 4.08
CA VAL A 59 -2.00 -7.16 3.22
C VAL A 59 -2.19 -7.59 1.77
N GLN A 60 -2.59 -6.66 0.93
CA GLN A 60 -2.66 -6.88 -0.51
C GLN A 60 -1.26 -6.71 -1.10
N LEU A 61 -0.77 -7.74 -1.79
CA LEU A 61 0.58 -7.79 -2.29
C LEU A 61 0.68 -7.55 -3.80
N SER A 62 -0.44 -7.59 -4.51
CA SER A 62 -0.48 -7.36 -5.95
C SER A 62 -1.85 -6.84 -6.36
N GLY A 63 -1.95 -6.36 -7.60
CA GLY A 63 -3.19 -5.85 -8.15
C GLY A 63 -3.37 -4.36 -7.89
N TYR A 64 -4.55 -3.86 -8.22
CA TYR A 64 -4.87 -2.45 -8.09
C TYR A 64 -5.13 -2.07 -6.63
N VAL A 65 -4.51 -0.98 -6.19
CA VAL A 65 -4.75 -0.41 -4.85
C VAL A 65 -4.95 1.08 -4.95
N LYS A 66 -5.67 1.63 -3.98
CA LYS A 66 -5.88 3.07 -3.86
C LYS A 66 -5.41 3.51 -2.48
N VAL A 67 -4.53 4.50 -2.45
CA VAL A 67 -3.86 4.94 -1.23
C VAL A 67 -3.88 6.47 -1.17
N LYS A 68 -3.81 7.02 0.02
CA LYS A 68 -3.72 8.47 0.20
C LYS A 68 -2.47 9.03 -0.47
N SER A 69 -2.59 10.24 -1.00
CA SER A 69 -1.44 11.02 -1.44
C SER A 69 -1.64 12.46 -1.02
N ASP A 70 -0.56 13.19 -0.87
CA ASP A 70 -0.61 14.59 -0.47
C ASP A 70 -0.80 15.54 -1.66
N LYS A 71 -0.74 15.01 -2.86
CA LYS A 71 -0.97 15.78 -4.08
C LYS A 71 -1.28 14.85 -5.23
N LYS A 72 -1.80 15.42 -6.32
CA LYS A 72 -2.10 14.66 -7.53
C LYS A 72 -0.82 14.12 -8.16
N ILE A 73 -0.86 12.86 -8.58
CA ILE A 73 0.26 12.19 -9.23
C ILE A 73 -0.14 11.88 -10.67
N ALA A 74 0.70 12.22 -11.63
CA ALA A 74 0.39 12.00 -13.03
C ALA A 74 0.27 10.50 -13.34
N VAL A 75 -0.64 10.15 -14.24
CA VAL A 75 -0.83 8.78 -14.72
C VAL A 75 0.42 8.33 -15.47
N GLY A 76 0.76 7.06 -15.31
CA GLY A 76 1.94 6.44 -15.94
C GLY A 76 2.83 5.79 -14.91
N TYR A 77 4.02 5.38 -15.33
CA TYR A 77 4.98 4.75 -14.42
C TYR A 77 5.65 5.81 -13.57
N LYS A 78 5.52 5.66 -12.27
CA LYS A 78 6.08 6.60 -11.29
C LYS A 78 6.74 5.83 -10.16
N LYS A 79 7.86 6.35 -9.66
CA LYS A 79 8.50 5.79 -8.47
C LYS A 79 7.81 6.34 -7.25
N LEU A 80 7.31 5.47 -6.41
CA LEU A 80 6.53 5.83 -5.23
C LEU A 80 7.18 5.26 -3.98
N SER A 81 7.11 6.00 -2.89
CA SER A 81 7.45 5.49 -1.57
C SER A 81 6.44 5.99 -0.55
N ALA A 82 6.46 5.41 0.63
CA ALA A 82 5.50 5.74 1.68
C ALA A 82 5.76 7.11 2.27
N THR A 83 4.71 7.71 2.83
CA THR A 83 4.82 8.93 3.64
C THR A 83 4.58 8.59 5.10
N ALA A 84 4.98 9.48 6.00
CA ALA A 84 4.80 9.28 7.44
C ALA A 84 3.32 9.28 7.85
N VAL A 85 2.43 9.79 7.00
CA VAL A 85 1.00 9.90 7.32
C VAL A 85 0.16 8.77 6.71
N GLY A 86 0.80 7.69 6.29
CA GLY A 86 0.08 6.53 5.78
C GLY A 86 -0.33 6.61 4.32
N GLY A 87 0.35 7.43 3.54
CA GLY A 87 0.12 7.57 2.11
C GLY A 87 1.35 7.25 1.28
N VAL A 88 1.35 7.70 0.03
CA VAL A 88 2.48 7.56 -0.89
C VAL A 88 2.77 8.89 -1.56
N SER A 89 4.01 9.06 -2.01
CA SER A 89 4.43 10.23 -2.78
C SER A 89 5.44 9.81 -3.84
N VAL A 90 5.60 10.65 -4.86
CA VAL A 90 6.61 10.43 -5.89
C VAL A 90 7.99 10.70 -5.30
N THR A 91 8.91 9.77 -5.52
CA THR A 91 10.30 9.89 -5.08
C THR A 91 11.24 9.47 -6.21
N THR A 92 12.52 9.72 -6.01
CA THR A 92 13.54 9.29 -6.98
C THR A 92 14.12 7.93 -6.63
N THR A 93 13.87 7.43 -5.43
CA THR A 93 14.47 6.20 -4.91
C THR A 93 13.44 5.09 -4.68
N GLY A 94 12.15 5.37 -4.85
CA GLY A 94 11.11 4.39 -4.67
C GLY A 94 11.06 3.37 -5.79
N ARG A 95 10.30 2.29 -5.56
CA ARG A 95 10.00 1.32 -6.60
C ARG A 95 9.03 1.93 -7.60
N GLU A 96 9.13 1.53 -8.86
CA GLU A 96 8.25 2.01 -9.92
C GLU A 96 6.92 1.26 -9.93
N TYR A 97 5.83 2.02 -10.00
CA TYR A 97 4.46 1.48 -10.08
C TYR A 97 3.72 2.15 -11.24
N LEU A 98 2.74 1.45 -11.79
CA LEU A 98 1.87 2.03 -12.82
C LEU A 98 0.70 2.74 -12.14
N VAL A 99 0.68 4.06 -12.25
CA VAL A 99 -0.41 4.88 -11.73
C VAL A 99 -1.51 4.97 -12.78
N LEU A 100 -2.73 4.62 -12.40
CA LEU A 100 -3.88 4.56 -13.31
C LEU A 100 -4.85 5.71 -13.10
N ASP A 101 -5.01 6.19 -11.87
CA ASP A 101 -5.82 7.38 -11.62
C ASP A 101 -5.30 8.10 -10.39
N SER A 102 -5.69 9.35 -10.24
CA SER A 102 -5.23 10.16 -9.13
C SER A 102 -6.17 11.34 -8.91
N THR A 103 -6.34 11.70 -7.65
CA THR A 103 -6.99 12.94 -7.24
C THR A 103 -6.01 13.74 -6.40
N ASP A 104 -6.44 14.89 -5.88
CA ASP A 104 -5.59 15.70 -5.01
C ASP A 104 -5.23 15.01 -3.70
N THR A 105 -6.00 14.00 -3.30
CA THR A 105 -5.86 13.35 -1.99
C THR A 105 -5.61 11.84 -2.07
N SER A 106 -5.64 11.24 -3.25
CA SER A 106 -5.46 9.80 -3.39
C SER A 106 -4.86 9.46 -4.75
N VAL A 107 -4.29 8.26 -4.81
CA VAL A 107 -3.70 7.72 -6.04
C VAL A 107 -4.04 6.23 -6.13
N GLY A 108 -4.43 5.80 -7.33
CA GLY A 108 -4.67 4.39 -7.64
C GLY A 108 -3.56 3.86 -8.55
N PHE A 109 -2.98 2.75 -8.16
CA PHE A 109 -1.87 2.16 -8.91
C PHE A 109 -1.86 0.64 -8.77
N ILE A 110 -1.03 0.00 -9.59
CA ILE A 110 -0.84 -1.45 -9.58
C ILE A 110 0.42 -1.77 -8.77
N LEU A 111 0.25 -2.66 -7.78
CA LEU A 111 1.37 -3.16 -6.98
C LEU A 111 2.29 -4.08 -7.78
#